data_a149b65e0b69b06a3c45510f136f7f44
#
_entry.id   a149b65e0b69b06a3c45510f136f7f44
#
_cell.length_a   1.000
_cell.length_b   1.000
_cell.length_c   1.000
_cell.angle_alpha   90.00
_cell.angle_beta   90.00
_cell.angle_gamma   90.00
#
_symmetry.space_group_name_H-M   'P 1'
#
loop_
_entity.id
_entity.type
_entity.pdbx_description
1 polymer ?
#
loop_
_entity_poly.entity_id
_entity_poly.type
_entity_poly.pdbx_seq_one_letter_code
_entity_poly.pdbx_strand_id
1 'polypeptide(L)' 'MNPIDTAGPGYEIRFRSIFQEGRCLAFPCDAKGEVNLDILSERARANYLYARAVVGREYLAPAIGPCGVH' A
#
# COMPACT_ATOMS: atom_id res chain seq x y z
N MET A 1 11.54 -19.97 -10.37
CA MET A 1 11.29 -19.51 -10.14
C MET A 1 11.30 -18.65 -9.96
N ASN A 2 11.36 -18.10 -10.07
CA ASN A 2 11.31 -17.28 -10.04
C ASN A 2 11.45 -16.49 -9.36
N PRO A 3 11.70 -16.31 -9.30
CA PRO A 3 11.91 -15.57 -8.59
C PRO A 3 11.53 -14.61 -8.28
N ILE A 4 11.03 -14.54 -8.52
CA ILE A 4 10.58 -13.78 -8.28
C ILE A 4 10.34 -13.34 -7.40
N ASP A 5 10.10 -13.57 -7.54
CA ASP A 5 9.71 -13.27 -6.50
C ASP A 5 10.43 -12.74 -5.68
N THR A 6 10.87 -13.01 -5.82
CA THR A 6 11.86 -12.55 -5.02
C THR A 6 12.23 -11.17 -5.17
N ALA A 7 12.17 -10.70 -6.30
CA ALA A 7 12.70 -9.42 -6.55
C ALA A 7 11.94 -8.37 -5.88
N GLY A 8 10.70 -8.50 -5.83
CA GLY A 8 9.92 -7.45 -5.27
C GLY A 8 9.61 -7.69 -3.84
N PRO A 9 9.12 -6.69 -3.17
CA PRO A 9 8.58 -6.89 -1.85
C PRO A 9 7.38 -7.80 -1.97
N GLY A 10 7.28 -8.75 -1.10
CA GLY A 10 6.19 -9.69 -1.13
C GLY A 10 4.96 -9.18 -0.41
N TYR A 11 4.91 -7.92 -0.05
CA TYR A 11 3.85 -7.37 0.79
C TYR A 11 3.27 -6.12 0.20
N GLU A 12 2.08 -5.78 0.65
CA GLU A 12 1.46 -4.51 0.30
C GLU A 12 0.83 -3.90 1.53
N ILE A 13 0.77 -2.58 1.54
CA ILE A 13 0.11 -1.83 2.58
C ILE A 13 -1.18 -1.30 1.99
N ARG A 14 -2.31 -1.51 2.70
CA ARG A 14 -3.63 -1.15 2.20
C ARG A 14 -4.29 -0.15 3.11
N PHE A 15 -4.83 0.90 2.50
CA PHE A 15 -5.59 1.92 3.20
C PHE A 15 -7.05 1.79 2.78
N ARG A 16 -7.91 1.44 3.72
CA ARG A 16 -9.33 1.26 3.43
C ARG A 16 -10.07 2.55 3.74
N SER A 17 -10.95 2.97 2.84
CA SER A 17 -11.72 4.18 3.03
C SER A 17 -12.72 4.01 4.16
N ILE A 18 -12.86 5.05 4.98
CA ILE A 18 -13.85 5.07 6.04
C ILE A 18 -15.25 5.34 5.47
N PHE A 19 -15.32 6.14 4.42
CA PHE A 19 -16.60 6.63 3.92
C PHE A 19 -17.11 5.89 2.70
N GLN A 20 -16.23 5.28 1.92
CA GLN A 20 -16.63 4.61 0.69
C GLN A 20 -16.32 3.15 0.79
N GLU A 21 -17.33 2.38 1.13
CA GLU A 21 -17.17 0.95 1.25
C GLU A 21 -16.65 0.37 -0.05
N GLY A 22 -15.69 -0.54 0.06
CA GLY A 22 -15.09 -1.15 -1.11
C GLY A 22 -13.95 -0.38 -1.71
N ARG A 23 -13.72 0.85 -1.30
CA ARG A 23 -12.62 1.63 -1.82
C ARG A 23 -11.38 1.40 -0.98
N CYS A 24 -10.28 1.09 -1.65
CA CYS A 24 -9.04 0.76 -0.96
C CYS A 24 -7.86 1.17 -1.83
N LEU A 25 -6.84 1.73 -1.21
CA LEU A 25 -5.58 2.03 -1.89
C LEU A 25 -4.54 1.05 -1.38
N ALA A 26 -3.76 0.49 -2.30
CA ALA A 26 -2.72 -0.46 -1.93
C ALA A 26 -1.42 -0.08 -2.61
N PHE A 27 -0.32 -0.26 -1.88
CA PHE A 27 1.01 0.07 -2.40
C PHE A 27 1.97 -1.04 -2.00
N PRO A 28 2.96 -1.35 -2.85
CA PRO A 28 3.95 -2.37 -2.50
C PRO A 28 4.80 -1.91 -1.33
N CYS A 29 5.10 -2.81 -0.42
CA CYS A 29 5.92 -2.48 0.74
C CYS A 29 6.69 -3.72 1.17
N ASP A 30 7.59 -3.55 2.16
CA ASP A 30 8.27 -4.68 2.74
C ASP A 30 7.46 -5.24 3.91
N ALA A 31 8.00 -6.23 4.59
CA ALA A 31 7.29 -6.88 5.69
C ALA A 31 7.02 -5.94 6.86
N LYS A 32 7.75 -4.85 6.94
CA LYS A 32 7.57 -3.86 8.00
C LYS A 32 6.58 -2.78 7.61
N GLY A 33 6.11 -2.80 6.37
CA GLY A 33 5.20 -1.77 5.89
C GLY A 33 5.89 -0.55 5.31
N GLU A 34 7.19 -0.63 5.07
CA GLU A 34 7.91 0.49 4.49
C GLU A 34 7.76 0.47 2.98
N VAL A 35 7.34 1.59 2.42
CA VAL A 35 7.14 1.76 1.00
C VAL A 35 8.35 2.46 0.40
N ASN A 36 8.90 1.87 -0.67
CA ASN A 36 10.00 2.50 -1.37
C ASN A 36 9.43 3.50 -2.36
N LEU A 37 9.50 4.77 -2.02
CA LEU A 37 8.91 5.81 -2.84
C LEU A 37 9.56 5.92 -4.21
N ASP A 38 10.80 5.48 -4.33
CA ASP A 38 11.52 5.61 -5.60
C ASP A 38 10.97 4.70 -6.69
N ILE A 39 10.32 3.60 -6.31
CA ILE A 39 9.78 2.70 -7.31
C ILE A 39 8.34 3.03 -7.68
N LEU A 40 7.73 3.99 -7.01
CA LEU A 40 6.37 4.38 -7.31
C LEU A 40 6.35 5.42 -8.42
N SER A 41 5.31 5.39 -9.23
CA SER A 41 5.09 6.46 -10.18
C SER A 41 4.82 7.74 -9.38
N GLU A 42 4.93 8.86 -10.06
CA GLU A 42 4.68 10.14 -9.41
C GLU A 42 3.28 10.20 -8.83
N ARG A 43 2.32 9.68 -9.59
CA ARG A 43 0.93 9.66 -9.15
C ARG A 43 0.74 8.76 -7.93
N ALA A 44 1.34 7.57 -7.97
CA ALA A 44 1.21 6.64 -6.86
C ALA A 44 1.86 7.20 -5.61
N ARG A 45 2.99 7.87 -5.77
CA ARG A 45 3.67 8.49 -4.64
C ARG A 45 2.80 9.54 -3.99
N ALA A 46 2.17 10.39 -4.80
CA ALA A 46 1.29 11.42 -4.28
C ALA A 46 0.10 10.81 -3.55
N ASN A 47 -0.47 9.74 -4.10
CA ASN A 47 -1.59 9.06 -3.48
C ASN A 47 -1.20 8.44 -2.15
N TYR A 48 0.00 7.86 -2.08
CA TYR A 48 0.47 7.24 -0.86
C TYR A 48 0.67 8.28 0.24
N LEU A 49 1.30 9.39 -0.09
CA LEU A 49 1.54 10.44 0.90
C LEU A 49 0.22 11.05 1.37
N TYR A 50 -0.73 11.20 0.47
CA TYR A 50 -2.05 11.70 0.84
C TYR A 50 -2.74 10.71 1.79
N ALA A 51 -2.72 9.43 1.45
CA ALA A 51 -3.39 8.44 2.27
C ALA A 51 -2.83 8.44 3.70
N ARG A 52 -1.52 8.54 3.82
CA ARG A 52 -0.89 8.58 5.14
C ARG A 52 -1.34 9.80 5.93
N ALA A 53 -1.49 10.92 5.25
CA ALA A 53 -1.82 12.17 5.93
C ALA A 53 -3.24 12.18 6.46
N VAL A 54 -4.13 11.39 5.84
CA VAL A 54 -5.54 11.42 6.22
C VAL A 54 -6.01 10.16 6.94
N VAL A 55 -5.07 9.37 7.43
CA VAL A 55 -5.42 8.20 8.27
C VAL A 55 -6.17 8.71 9.50
N GLY A 56 -7.28 8.06 9.81
CA GLY A 56 -8.14 8.47 10.91
C GLY A 56 -9.18 9.48 10.52
N ARG A 57 -9.05 10.08 9.33
CA ARG A 57 -10.01 11.07 8.85
C ARG A 57 -10.75 10.58 7.62
N GLU A 58 -10.03 10.00 6.66
CA GLU A 58 -10.64 9.45 5.44
C GLU A 58 -10.32 7.99 5.25
N TYR A 59 -9.22 7.53 5.83
CA TYR A 59 -8.82 6.13 5.73
C TYR A 59 -8.58 5.56 7.12
N LEU A 60 -8.89 4.28 7.25
CA LEU A 60 -8.54 3.54 8.46
C LEU A 60 -7.04 3.36 8.50
N ALA A 61 -6.52 3.04 9.69
CA ALA A 61 -5.11 2.71 9.82
C ALA A 61 -4.80 1.58 8.84
N PRO A 62 -3.65 1.67 8.15
CA PRO A 62 -3.37 0.69 7.10
C PRO A 62 -3.06 -0.69 7.65
N ALA A 63 -3.31 -1.69 6.80
CA ALA A 63 -2.98 -3.07 7.11
C ALA A 63 -1.92 -3.54 6.13
N ILE A 64 -1.01 -4.38 6.61
CA ILE A 64 0.06 -4.93 5.80
C ILE A 64 -0.22 -6.41 5.61
N GLY A 65 -0.13 -6.89 4.38
CA GLY A 65 -0.36 -8.29 4.11
C GLY A 65 0.35 -8.74 2.85
N PRO A 66 0.29 -10.03 2.57
CA PRO A 66 0.94 -10.56 1.37
C PRO A 66 0.35 -9.97 0.12
N CYS A 67 1.22 -9.68 -0.83
CA CYS A 67 0.83 -9.14 -2.11
C CYS A 67 0.13 -10.21 -2.92
N GLY A 68 -0.94 -9.83 -3.62
CA GLY A 68 -1.58 -10.76 -4.52
C GLY A 68 -2.54 -11.72 -3.88
N VAL A 69 -2.82 -11.56 -2.61
CA VAL A 69 -3.79 -12.40 -1.91
C VAL A 69 -5.08 -11.62 -1.81
N HIS A 70 -6.10 -12.13 -2.43
CA HIS A 70 -7.38 -11.43 -2.46
C HIS A 70 -8.52 -12.36 -2.11
#